data_da43143f6e0a9e2c8ad3f3e6c7df30d0
#
_entry.id   da43143f6e0a9e2c8ad3f3e6c7df30d0
#
_cell.length_a   1.000
_cell.length_b   1.000
_cell.length_c   1.000
_cell.angle_alpha   90.00
_cell.angle_beta   90.00
_cell.angle_gamma   90.00
#
_symmetry.space_group_name_H-M   'P 1'
#
loop_
_entity.id
_entity.type
_entity.pdbx_description
1 polymer ?
#
loop_
_entity_poly.entity_id
_entity_poly.type
_entity_poly.pdbx_seq_one_letter_code
_entity_poly.pdbx_strand_id
1 'polypeptide(L)'
;MSRVNFGAKPFVYPMPVLIVGTYDENGVPNAMNAAWGCVTARSEISISMSNHKTTENFAKTGAFTVSFATEDTVVPCDYVGVESGKKVPDKFVKAGFHASKSEYVNAPLIDELPMALECKVKSYENGILVGEIVNVNAEESILTDGQIDTKKLKPITYDPVNQAYIGLGE
;
A
#
# COMPACT_ATOMS: atom_id res chain seq x y z
N MET A 1 36.88 -9.67 10.21
CA MET A 1 35.73 -8.75 10.04
C MET A 1 35.07 -8.58 11.40
N SER A 2 34.85 -7.35 11.83
CA SER A 2 34.09 -7.06 13.07
C SER A 2 32.60 -6.91 12.70
N ARG A 3 31.72 -7.41 13.58
CA ARG A 3 30.28 -7.25 13.48
C ARG A 3 29.74 -6.51 14.69
N VAL A 4 28.71 -5.70 14.50
CA VAL A 4 28.02 -4.99 15.59
C VAL A 4 26.64 -5.63 15.79
N ASN A 5 26.25 -5.83 17.04
CA ASN A 5 24.95 -6.39 17.40
C ASN A 5 23.98 -5.27 17.73
N PHE A 6 22.80 -5.25 17.08
CA PHE A 6 21.75 -4.26 17.27
C PHE A 6 20.57 -4.77 18.13
N GLY A 7 20.61 -6.02 18.58
CA GLY A 7 19.49 -6.67 19.25
C GLY A 7 18.35 -7.00 18.28
N ALA A 8 17.13 -7.24 18.83
CA ALA A 8 15.95 -7.53 18.03
C ALA A 8 15.43 -6.22 17.39
N LYS A 9 15.59 -6.10 16.08
CA LYS A 9 15.16 -4.95 15.27
C LYS A 9 14.54 -5.42 13.96
N PRO A 10 13.48 -4.76 13.44
CA PRO A 10 12.85 -5.11 12.17
C PRO A 10 13.61 -4.52 10.97
N PHE A 11 14.91 -4.71 10.92
CA PHE A 11 15.78 -4.14 9.88
C PHE A 11 15.84 -5.08 8.68
N VAL A 12 14.85 -4.96 7.80
CA VAL A 12 14.76 -5.73 6.56
C VAL A 12 14.86 -4.77 5.38
N TYR A 13 15.62 -5.15 4.36
CA TYR A 13 15.80 -4.37 3.13
C TYR A 13 15.66 -5.26 1.89
N PRO A 14 15.06 -4.76 0.80
CA PRO A 14 14.25 -3.53 0.74
C PRO A 14 12.89 -3.73 1.40
N MET A 15 12.35 -2.69 2.05
CA MET A 15 10.97 -2.67 2.52
C MET A 15 10.07 -1.97 1.51
N PRO A 16 8.95 -2.56 1.07
CA PRO A 16 8.02 -1.89 0.18
C PRO A 16 7.34 -0.72 0.89
N VAL A 17 6.82 0.22 0.10
CA VAL A 17 5.93 1.27 0.59
C VAL A 17 4.58 1.06 -0.06
N LEU A 18 3.70 0.36 0.68
CA LEU A 18 2.39 -0.09 0.21
C LEU A 18 1.32 0.88 0.65
N ILE A 19 0.50 1.34 -0.28
CA ILE A 19 -0.65 2.20 0.00
C ILE A 19 -1.92 1.36 -0.11
N VAL A 20 -2.51 1.08 1.04
CA VAL A 20 -3.69 0.22 1.15
C VAL A 20 -4.95 1.08 1.07
N GLY A 21 -5.72 0.90 0.00
CA GLY A 21 -6.98 1.58 -0.26
C GLY A 21 -8.19 0.75 0.17
N THR A 22 -9.16 1.37 0.84
CA THR A 22 -10.42 0.73 1.25
C THR A 22 -11.58 1.70 1.18
N TYR A 23 -12.80 1.21 0.91
CA TYR A 23 -14.01 1.95 1.17
C TYR A 23 -14.55 1.64 2.57
N ASP A 24 -15.17 2.61 3.22
CA ASP A 24 -16.04 2.34 4.35
C ASP A 24 -17.43 1.84 3.89
N GLU A 25 -18.32 1.58 4.84
CA GLU A 25 -19.70 1.11 4.57
C GLU A 25 -20.54 2.10 3.77
N ASN A 26 -20.17 3.37 3.73
CA ASN A 26 -20.84 4.43 2.99
C ASN A 26 -20.17 4.72 1.62
N GLY A 27 -19.13 3.95 1.26
CA GLY A 27 -18.36 4.17 0.03
C GLY A 27 -17.36 5.33 0.12
N VAL A 28 -17.02 5.78 1.32
CA VAL A 28 -16.00 6.82 1.51
C VAL A 28 -14.61 6.20 1.42
N PRO A 29 -13.72 6.68 0.54
CA PRO A 29 -12.39 6.14 0.37
C PRO A 29 -11.47 6.51 1.53
N ASN A 30 -10.60 5.57 1.90
CA ASN A 30 -9.53 5.78 2.85
C ASN A 30 -8.25 5.11 2.32
N ALA A 31 -7.11 5.66 2.63
CA ALA A 31 -5.81 5.07 2.35
C ALA A 31 -4.93 5.06 3.59
N MET A 32 -4.05 4.07 3.69
CA MET A 32 -2.98 4.04 4.69
C MET A 32 -1.67 3.55 4.07
N ASN A 33 -0.56 3.98 4.63
CA ASN A 33 0.77 3.49 4.28
C ASN A 33 1.15 2.30 5.16
N ALA A 34 1.68 1.24 4.56
CA ALA A 34 2.17 0.05 5.24
C ALA A 34 3.49 -0.40 4.60
N ALA A 35 4.46 -0.80 5.42
CA ALA A 35 5.76 -1.27 4.94
C ALA A 35 6.01 -2.76 5.27
N TRP A 36 5.23 -3.36 6.15
CA TRP A 36 5.42 -4.74 6.58
C TRP A 36 4.50 -5.67 5.80
N GLY A 37 4.84 -5.90 4.52
CA GLY A 37 4.08 -6.74 3.63
C GLY A 37 4.94 -7.40 2.56
N CYS A 38 4.48 -8.53 2.05
CA CYS A 38 5.13 -9.27 0.98
C CYS A 38 4.15 -10.19 0.25
N VAL A 39 4.53 -10.65 -0.94
CA VAL A 39 3.86 -11.74 -1.65
C VAL A 39 4.14 -13.05 -0.90
N THR A 40 3.10 -13.77 -0.51
CA THR A 40 3.20 -15.03 0.25
C THR A 40 2.82 -16.26 -0.57
N ALA A 41 2.14 -16.08 -1.71
CA ALA A 41 1.90 -17.09 -2.72
C ALA A 41 1.74 -16.43 -4.09
N ARG A 42 1.57 -17.22 -5.16
CA ARG A 42 1.52 -16.74 -6.56
C ARG A 42 0.50 -15.61 -6.79
N SER A 43 -0.63 -15.65 -6.10
CA SER A 43 -1.70 -14.64 -6.18
C SER A 43 -2.15 -14.22 -4.77
N GLU A 44 -1.22 -14.03 -3.86
CA GLU A 44 -1.51 -13.73 -2.47
C GLU A 44 -0.51 -12.72 -1.91
N ILE A 45 -1.01 -11.76 -1.16
CA ILE A 45 -0.23 -10.77 -0.42
C ILE A 45 -0.59 -10.83 1.06
N SER A 46 0.42 -10.73 1.91
CA SER A 46 0.24 -10.62 3.36
C SER A 46 0.81 -9.30 3.86
N ILE A 47 0.07 -8.61 4.72
CA ILE A 47 0.45 -7.32 5.29
C ILE A 47 0.20 -7.35 6.78
N SER A 48 1.25 -7.07 7.58
CA SER A 48 1.10 -6.87 9.01
C SER A 48 0.56 -5.47 9.29
N MET A 49 -0.55 -5.38 10.00
CA MET A 49 -1.14 -4.10 10.41
C MET A 49 -1.94 -4.24 11.71
N SER A 50 -1.88 -3.21 12.53
CA SER A 50 -2.69 -3.12 13.75
C SER A 50 -4.09 -2.59 13.44
N ASN A 51 -4.89 -2.36 14.48
CA ASN A 51 -6.26 -1.87 14.33
C ASN A 51 -6.28 -0.40 13.85
N HIS A 52 -6.66 -0.21 12.60
CA HIS A 52 -6.80 1.07 11.91
C HIS A 52 -8.21 1.24 11.31
N LYS A 53 -8.54 2.41 10.77
CA LYS A 53 -9.76 2.62 9.96
C LYS A 53 -9.79 1.64 8.77
N THR A 54 -8.65 1.35 8.18
CA THR A 54 -8.50 0.40 7.08
C THR A 54 -8.95 -1.02 7.47
N THR A 55 -8.58 -1.50 8.68
CA THR A 55 -8.99 -2.83 9.15
C THR A 55 -10.50 -2.91 9.41
N GLU A 56 -11.10 -1.84 9.92
CA GLU A 56 -12.55 -1.75 10.09
C GLU A 56 -13.28 -1.75 8.74
N ASN A 57 -12.71 -1.07 7.74
CA ASN A 57 -13.26 -0.97 6.40
C ASN A 57 -13.26 -2.32 5.69
N PHE A 58 -12.10 -2.98 5.56
CA PHE A 58 -12.04 -4.26 4.85
C PHE A 58 -12.76 -5.39 5.59
N ALA A 59 -12.91 -5.32 6.92
CA ALA A 59 -13.74 -6.27 7.66
C ALA A 59 -15.21 -6.21 7.24
N LYS A 60 -15.69 -5.04 6.76
CA LYS A 60 -17.05 -4.85 6.27
C LYS A 60 -17.19 -5.08 4.77
N THR A 61 -16.22 -4.61 3.99
CA THR A 61 -16.29 -4.67 2.52
C THR A 61 -15.72 -5.95 1.92
N GLY A 62 -14.87 -6.67 2.67
CA GLY A 62 -14.18 -7.88 2.20
C GLY A 62 -13.11 -7.62 1.14
N ALA A 63 -12.70 -6.37 0.94
CA ALA A 63 -11.82 -5.99 -0.16
C ALA A 63 -10.90 -4.83 0.18
N PHE A 64 -9.79 -4.76 -0.55
CA PHE A 64 -8.81 -3.67 -0.48
C PHE A 64 -7.99 -3.60 -1.78
N THR A 65 -7.35 -2.47 -2.01
CA THR A 65 -6.33 -2.33 -3.05
C THR A 65 -4.97 -2.09 -2.41
N VAL A 66 -3.91 -2.43 -3.13
CA VAL A 66 -2.53 -2.13 -2.74
C VAL A 66 -1.86 -1.42 -3.89
N SER A 67 -1.62 -0.14 -3.74
CA SER A 67 -0.81 0.67 -4.65
C SER A 67 0.60 0.86 -4.10
N PHE A 68 1.48 1.41 -4.91
CA PHE A 68 2.89 1.59 -4.56
C PHE A 68 3.22 3.07 -4.54
N ALA A 69 3.84 3.54 -3.46
CA ALA A 69 4.39 4.88 -3.43
C ALA A 69 5.56 5.01 -4.41
N THR A 70 5.65 6.14 -5.07
CA THR A 70 6.68 6.48 -6.04
C THR A 70 7.48 7.69 -5.58
N GLU A 71 8.59 8.00 -6.25
CA GLU A 71 9.37 9.21 -5.95
C GLU A 71 8.52 10.48 -6.04
N ASP A 72 7.58 10.54 -7.00
CA ASP A 72 6.73 11.71 -7.23
C ASP A 72 5.57 11.82 -6.23
N THR A 73 5.21 10.71 -5.56
CA THR A 73 4.03 10.63 -4.67
C THR A 73 4.40 10.41 -3.19
N VAL A 74 5.67 10.52 -2.83
CA VAL A 74 6.15 10.26 -1.46
C VAL A 74 5.41 11.10 -0.41
N VAL A 75 5.18 12.38 -0.66
CA VAL A 75 4.55 13.30 0.31
C VAL A 75 3.10 12.91 0.64
N PRO A 76 2.17 12.75 -0.34
CA PRO A 76 0.81 12.31 -0.04
C PRO A 76 0.77 10.89 0.52
N CYS A 77 1.66 10.00 0.09
CA CYS A 77 1.74 8.64 0.61
C CYS A 77 2.22 8.58 2.07
N ASP A 78 3.17 9.44 2.45
CA ASP A 78 3.58 9.59 3.86
C ASP A 78 2.45 10.17 4.70
N TYR A 79 1.80 11.22 4.22
CA TYR A 79 0.69 11.88 4.93
C TYR A 79 -0.42 10.87 5.31
N VAL A 80 -0.85 9.99 4.40
CA VAL A 80 -1.89 9.01 4.72
C VAL A 80 -1.40 7.90 5.67
N GLY A 81 -0.11 7.78 5.86
CA GLY A 81 0.52 6.90 6.87
C GLY A 81 0.58 7.52 8.25
N VAL A 82 0.94 8.81 8.32
CA VAL A 82 1.07 9.56 9.57
C VAL A 82 -0.30 9.89 10.18
N GLU A 83 -1.26 10.31 9.33
CA GLU A 83 -2.59 10.68 9.79
C GLU A 83 -3.51 9.46 9.98
N SER A 84 -4.18 9.42 11.13
CA SER A 84 -5.18 8.40 11.41
C SER A 84 -6.54 8.73 10.77
N GLY A 85 -7.08 7.83 9.94
CA GLY A 85 -8.43 7.97 9.39
C GLY A 85 -9.57 7.99 10.42
N LYS A 86 -9.28 7.61 11.67
CA LYS A 86 -10.22 7.75 12.80
C LYS A 86 -10.26 9.19 13.33
N LYS A 87 -9.13 9.91 13.24
CA LYS A 87 -9.02 11.31 13.71
C LYS A 87 -9.24 12.31 12.57
N VAL A 88 -8.82 11.97 11.37
CA VAL A 88 -8.94 12.79 10.16
C VAL A 88 -9.70 11.98 9.11
N PRO A 89 -11.04 11.96 9.15
CA PRO A 89 -11.85 11.12 8.25
C PRO A 89 -11.67 11.46 6.76
N ASP A 90 -11.35 12.72 6.46
CA ASP A 90 -11.13 13.26 5.13
C ASP A 90 -9.64 13.27 4.69
N LYS A 91 -8.79 12.51 5.38
CA LYS A 91 -7.34 12.48 5.08
C LYS A 91 -7.03 12.09 3.63
N PHE A 92 -7.85 11.24 3.02
CA PHE A 92 -7.71 10.82 1.62
C PHE A 92 -7.75 12.02 0.67
N VAL A 93 -8.78 12.84 0.80
CA VAL A 93 -8.94 14.08 0.01
C VAL A 93 -7.89 15.12 0.38
N LYS A 94 -7.57 15.25 1.67
CA LYS A 94 -6.52 16.19 2.14
C LYS A 94 -5.13 15.83 1.64
N ALA A 95 -4.86 14.55 1.38
CA ALA A 95 -3.64 14.10 0.71
C ALA A 95 -3.59 14.53 -0.77
N GLY A 96 -4.70 14.98 -1.34
CA GLY A 96 -4.84 15.27 -2.76
C GLY A 96 -5.18 14.04 -3.61
N PHE A 97 -5.61 12.96 -2.99
CA PHE A 97 -6.00 11.74 -3.68
C PHE A 97 -7.43 11.79 -4.21
N HIS A 98 -7.62 11.23 -5.41
CA HIS A 98 -8.91 10.95 -6.04
C HIS A 98 -9.09 9.43 -6.15
N ALA A 99 -10.34 8.99 -6.09
CA ALA A 99 -10.67 7.58 -6.11
C ALA A 99 -11.54 7.23 -7.31
N SER A 100 -11.08 6.25 -8.07
CA SER A 100 -11.88 5.51 -9.04
C SER A 100 -12.30 4.17 -8.45
N LYS A 101 -13.48 3.67 -8.86
CA LYS A 101 -13.97 2.39 -8.38
C LYS A 101 -13.29 1.25 -9.13
N SER A 102 -12.76 0.25 -8.41
CA SER A 102 -12.33 -1.00 -9.02
C SER A 102 -13.52 -1.75 -9.66
N GLU A 103 -13.30 -2.36 -10.81
CA GLU A 103 -14.26 -3.27 -11.44
C GLU A 103 -14.24 -4.68 -10.84
N TYR A 104 -13.18 -5.06 -10.17
CA TYR A 104 -12.93 -6.41 -9.66
C TYR A 104 -13.26 -6.59 -8.19
N VAL A 105 -13.14 -5.52 -7.39
CA VAL A 105 -13.32 -5.57 -5.94
C VAL A 105 -14.03 -4.31 -5.41
N ASN A 106 -14.67 -4.40 -4.26
CA ASN A 106 -15.28 -3.24 -3.60
C ASN A 106 -14.25 -2.41 -2.82
N ALA A 107 -13.30 -1.84 -3.56
CA ALA A 107 -12.23 -0.99 -3.02
C ALA A 107 -11.85 0.11 -4.02
N PRO A 108 -11.28 1.24 -3.57
CA PRO A 108 -10.87 2.34 -4.44
C PRO A 108 -9.54 2.05 -5.13
N LEU A 109 -9.44 2.43 -6.39
CA LEU A 109 -8.16 2.74 -7.03
C LEU A 109 -7.81 4.19 -6.68
N ILE A 110 -6.54 4.47 -6.44
CA ILE A 110 -6.05 5.82 -6.14
C ILE A 110 -5.47 6.37 -7.44
N ASP A 111 -6.14 7.38 -8.02
CA ASP A 111 -5.87 7.85 -9.38
C ASP A 111 -4.45 8.43 -9.55
N GLU A 112 -3.82 8.90 -8.48
CA GLU A 112 -2.45 9.42 -8.50
C GLU A 112 -1.37 8.34 -8.37
N LEU A 113 -1.77 7.08 -8.16
CA LEU A 113 -0.84 5.96 -8.02
C LEU A 113 -0.99 5.00 -9.22
N PRO A 114 0.01 4.92 -10.12
CA PRO A 114 -0.17 4.38 -11.45
C PRO A 114 -0.28 2.85 -11.53
N MET A 115 -0.23 2.16 -10.38
CA MET A 115 -0.34 0.70 -10.32
C MET A 115 -1.04 0.28 -9.04
N ALA A 116 -1.92 -0.72 -9.14
CA ALA A 116 -2.59 -1.31 -7.98
C ALA A 116 -2.79 -2.83 -8.12
N LEU A 117 -2.66 -3.53 -7.01
CA LEU A 117 -3.19 -4.88 -6.81
C LEU A 117 -4.62 -4.74 -6.29
N GLU A 118 -5.58 -5.45 -6.89
CA GLU A 118 -6.97 -5.49 -6.48
C GLU A 118 -7.20 -6.80 -5.73
N CYS A 119 -7.57 -6.72 -4.44
CA CYS A 119 -7.49 -7.84 -3.53
C CYS A 119 -8.83 -8.11 -2.81
N LYS A 120 -9.13 -9.40 -2.64
CA LYS A 120 -10.17 -9.89 -1.72
C LYS A 120 -9.54 -10.34 -0.41
N VAL A 121 -10.17 -10.02 0.71
CA VAL A 121 -9.71 -10.48 2.03
C VAL A 121 -9.91 -11.99 2.12
N LYS A 122 -8.84 -12.74 2.42
CA LYS A 122 -8.88 -14.16 2.77
C LYS A 122 -8.99 -14.36 4.28
N SER A 123 -8.16 -13.64 5.03
CA SER A 123 -8.18 -13.64 6.49
C SER A 123 -7.55 -12.38 7.06
N TYR A 124 -7.95 -12.04 8.29
CA TYR A 124 -7.24 -11.07 9.12
C TYR A 124 -7.19 -11.63 10.54
N GLU A 125 -6.04 -12.16 10.91
CA GLU A 125 -5.82 -12.83 12.19
C GLU A 125 -4.49 -12.41 12.79
N ASN A 126 -4.46 -12.17 14.09
CA ASN A 126 -3.24 -11.78 14.84
C ASN A 126 -2.50 -10.58 14.21
N GLY A 127 -3.25 -9.64 13.62
CA GLY A 127 -2.67 -8.47 12.97
C GLY A 127 -2.06 -8.75 11.58
N ILE A 128 -2.30 -9.90 10.99
CA ILE A 128 -1.86 -10.25 9.63
C ILE A 128 -3.08 -10.29 8.72
N LEU A 129 -3.11 -9.38 7.75
CA LEU A 129 -4.05 -9.40 6.64
C LEU A 129 -3.48 -10.31 5.54
N VAL A 130 -4.26 -11.26 5.09
CA VAL A 130 -3.98 -12.08 3.91
C VAL A 130 -5.02 -11.78 2.84
N GLY A 131 -4.59 -11.38 1.67
CA GLY A 131 -5.45 -11.05 0.53
C GLY A 131 -5.14 -11.88 -0.70
N GLU A 132 -6.19 -12.33 -1.39
CA GLU A 132 -6.11 -12.89 -2.73
C GLU A 132 -6.01 -11.75 -3.74
N ILE A 133 -4.95 -11.72 -4.55
CA ILE A 133 -4.80 -10.80 -5.68
C ILE A 133 -5.65 -11.33 -6.82
N VAL A 134 -6.74 -10.64 -7.13
CA VAL A 134 -7.67 -11.04 -8.20
C VAL A 134 -7.40 -10.31 -9.51
N ASN A 135 -6.74 -9.16 -9.45
CA ASN A 135 -6.30 -8.40 -10.61
C ASN A 135 -5.11 -7.49 -10.25
N VAL A 136 -4.33 -7.15 -11.25
CA VAL A 136 -3.33 -6.08 -11.19
C VAL A 136 -3.62 -5.14 -12.34
N ASN A 137 -3.81 -3.85 -12.04
CA ASN A 137 -3.89 -2.82 -13.06
C ASN A 137 -2.69 -1.89 -13.03
N ALA A 138 -2.38 -1.31 -14.16
CA ALA A 138 -1.31 -0.34 -14.31
C ALA A 138 -1.67 0.64 -15.44
N GLU A 139 -1.30 1.89 -15.27
CA GLU A 139 -1.41 2.89 -16.32
C GLU A 139 -0.47 2.60 -17.49
N GLU A 140 -0.88 2.90 -18.70
CA GLU A 140 -0.03 2.79 -19.89
C GLU A 140 1.23 3.65 -19.78
N SER A 141 1.18 4.74 -19.04
CA SER A 141 2.30 5.66 -18.80
C SER A 141 3.54 5.00 -18.19
N ILE A 142 3.34 3.95 -17.40
CA ILE A 142 4.44 3.19 -16.76
C ILE A 142 4.81 1.91 -17.51
N LEU A 143 4.26 1.69 -18.70
CA LEU A 143 4.57 0.50 -19.49
C LEU A 143 5.65 0.78 -20.55
N THR A 144 6.43 -0.26 -20.86
CA THR A 144 7.30 -0.37 -22.03
C THR A 144 7.04 -1.73 -22.67
N ASP A 145 6.68 -1.77 -23.95
CA ASP A 145 6.31 -2.98 -24.68
C ASP A 145 5.23 -3.83 -23.98
N GLY A 146 4.27 -3.17 -23.32
CA GLY A 146 3.17 -3.82 -22.60
C GLY A 146 3.54 -4.43 -21.25
N GLN A 147 4.76 -4.18 -20.75
CA GLN A 147 5.25 -4.64 -19.46
C GLN A 147 5.52 -3.45 -18.53
N ILE A 148 5.34 -3.64 -17.21
CA ILE A 148 5.65 -2.62 -16.23
C ILE A 148 7.12 -2.30 -16.26
N ASP A 149 7.44 -1.02 -16.49
CA ASP A 149 8.79 -0.49 -16.52
C ASP A 149 9.09 0.22 -15.17
N THR A 150 9.98 -0.38 -14.38
CA THR A 150 10.34 0.15 -13.07
C THR A 150 11.02 1.52 -13.12
N LYS A 151 11.65 1.88 -14.26
CA LYS A 151 12.24 3.21 -14.47
C LYS A 151 11.17 4.29 -14.65
N LYS A 152 10.00 3.91 -15.18
CA LYS A 152 8.83 4.79 -15.30
C LYS A 152 8.01 4.81 -14.02
N LEU A 153 7.82 3.66 -13.36
CA LEU A 153 7.09 3.54 -12.09
C LEU A 153 7.84 4.26 -10.95
N LYS A 154 9.16 4.16 -10.89
CA LYS A 154 10.03 4.73 -9.83
C LYS A 154 9.55 4.42 -8.41
N PRO A 155 9.34 3.15 -8.06
CA PRO A 155 8.90 2.79 -6.72
C PRO A 155 9.98 3.12 -5.70
N ILE A 156 9.56 3.39 -4.46
CA ILE A 156 10.46 3.70 -3.36
C ILE A 156 10.49 2.57 -2.33
N THR A 157 11.54 2.53 -1.52
CA THR A 157 11.67 1.64 -0.37
C THR A 157 11.72 2.43 0.93
N TYR A 158 11.24 1.83 2.01
CA TYR A 158 11.33 2.40 3.36
C TYR A 158 12.61 1.96 4.06
N ASP A 159 13.33 2.91 4.66
CA ASP A 159 14.47 2.65 5.53
C ASP A 159 14.02 2.66 7.00
N PRO A 160 13.94 1.49 7.66
CA PRO A 160 13.47 1.42 9.05
C PRO A 160 14.51 1.92 10.06
N VAL A 161 15.76 2.10 9.66
CA VAL A 161 16.83 2.60 10.54
C VAL A 161 16.78 4.11 10.65
N ASN A 162 16.68 4.80 9.51
CA ASN A 162 16.67 6.27 9.45
C ASN A 162 15.27 6.85 9.37
N GLN A 163 14.22 6.01 9.31
CA GLN A 163 12.82 6.43 9.14
C GLN A 163 12.65 7.35 7.91
N ALA A 164 13.18 6.89 6.79
CA ALA A 164 13.25 7.65 5.54
C ALA A 164 12.77 6.81 4.35
N TYR A 165 12.50 7.47 3.25
CA TYR A 165 12.23 6.83 1.97
C TYR A 165 13.44 6.93 1.06
N ILE A 166 13.70 5.89 0.29
CA ILE A 166 14.85 5.79 -0.60
C ILE A 166 14.34 5.39 -1.99
N GLY A 167 14.78 6.09 -3.05
CA GLY A 167 14.62 5.64 -4.43
C GLY A 167 15.43 4.37 -4.66
N LEU A 168 14.91 3.45 -5.46
CA LEU A 168 15.59 2.15 -5.69
C LEU A 168 16.84 2.27 -6.57
N GLY A 169 17.04 3.40 -7.21
CA GLY A 169 18.13 3.59 -8.15
C GLY A 169 17.92 2.86 -9.49
N GLU A 170 18.90 3.02 -10.40
CA GLU A 170 18.92 2.35 -11.69
C GLU A 170 19.73 1.04 -11.67
#